data_e4ff9c07c86dd4c742792d887b76a78d
#
_entry.id   e4ff9c07c86dd4c742792d887b76a78d
#
_cell.length_a   1.000
_cell.length_b   1.000
_cell.length_c   1.000
_cell.angle_alpha   90.00
_cell.angle_beta   90.00
_cell.angle_gamma   90.00
#
_symmetry.space_group_name_H-M   'P 1'
#
loop_
_entity.id
_entity.type
_entity.pdbx_description
1 polymer ?
#
loop_
_entity_poly.entity_id
_entity_poly.type
_entity_poly.pdbx_seq_one_letter_code
_entity_poly.pdbx_strand_id
1 'polypeptide(L)'
;PLFDSHNLRLENVTMREGESAIKECSNIEAEKCVFEGNYPFWHVHGFTIKNCYFAVGGRSALWYSDHLKMSDTIIDAPKMFREMSDIDIQNVVMNDADEVFWKCKYIDAKNLRLIGGTYPFMFSENIRIDGLVSESKYVFQYVKNVELHNSKITTKDAFWEVENVTVYD
;
A
#
# COMPACT_ATOMS: atom_id res chain seq x y z
N PRO A 1 20.18 -7.93 -5.05
CA PRO A 1 18.78 -7.80 -5.50
C PRO A 1 18.36 -8.97 -6.36
N LEU A 2 17.07 -9.29 -6.31
CA LEU A 2 16.43 -10.19 -7.25
C LEU A 2 15.96 -9.36 -8.44
N PHE A 3 16.47 -9.64 -9.62
CA PHE A 3 16.17 -8.89 -10.82
C PHE A 3 15.70 -9.82 -11.93
N ASP A 4 14.65 -9.42 -12.65
CA ASP A 4 14.08 -10.17 -13.77
C ASP A 4 13.88 -11.67 -13.44
N SER A 5 13.34 -11.91 -12.25
CA SER A 5 13.16 -13.27 -11.71
C SER A 5 11.68 -13.58 -11.54
N HIS A 6 11.33 -14.86 -11.73
CA HIS A 6 9.93 -15.28 -11.77
C HIS A 6 9.70 -16.52 -10.91
N ASN A 7 8.46 -16.63 -10.36
CA ASN A 7 8.04 -17.77 -9.57
C ASN A 7 8.93 -17.98 -8.31
N LEU A 8 9.10 -16.92 -7.53
CA LEU A 8 9.93 -16.94 -6.32
C LEU A 8 9.06 -17.03 -5.07
N ARG A 9 9.49 -17.85 -4.13
CA ARG A 9 8.97 -17.88 -2.77
C ARG A 9 10.04 -17.49 -1.77
N LEU A 10 9.73 -16.49 -0.97
CA LEU A 10 10.56 -15.96 0.10
C LEU A 10 9.86 -16.23 1.42
N GLU A 11 10.49 -16.96 2.33
CA GLU A 11 9.94 -17.26 3.64
C GLU A 11 10.99 -17.02 4.73
N ASN A 12 10.65 -16.23 5.74
CA ASN A 12 11.54 -15.85 6.84
C ASN A 12 12.84 -15.16 6.37
N VAL A 13 12.75 -14.33 5.32
CA VAL A 13 13.90 -13.63 4.73
C VAL A 13 13.94 -12.19 5.23
N THR A 14 15.11 -11.72 5.64
CA THR A 14 15.38 -10.31 5.89
C THR A 14 16.19 -9.74 4.73
N MET A 15 15.60 -8.80 4.00
CA MET A 15 16.29 -7.98 3.00
C MET A 15 16.75 -6.70 3.67
N ARG A 16 18.05 -6.62 3.94
CA ARG A 16 18.65 -5.49 4.65
C ARG A 16 18.74 -4.25 3.77
N GLU A 17 19.29 -3.19 4.31
CA GLU A 17 19.45 -1.89 3.66
C GLU A 17 20.01 -2.01 2.24
N GLY A 18 19.49 -1.19 1.35
CA GLY A 18 19.84 -1.18 -0.06
C GLY A 18 18.70 -0.64 -0.91
N GLU A 19 18.85 -0.76 -2.21
CA GLU A 19 17.83 -0.31 -3.17
C GLU A 19 17.33 -1.46 -4.05
N SER A 20 16.04 -1.44 -4.32
CA SER A 20 15.38 -2.31 -5.30
C SER A 20 15.67 -3.80 -5.07
N ALA A 21 15.42 -4.30 -3.87
CA ALA A 21 15.70 -5.70 -3.50
C ALA A 21 14.99 -6.70 -4.42
N ILE A 22 13.78 -6.37 -4.90
CA ILE A 22 12.99 -7.14 -5.86
C ILE A 22 12.57 -6.20 -6.98
N LYS A 23 13.09 -6.42 -8.18
CA LYS A 23 12.89 -5.52 -9.31
C LYS A 23 12.61 -6.29 -10.60
N GLU A 24 11.62 -5.80 -11.40
CA GLU A 24 11.22 -6.40 -12.67
C GLU A 24 10.85 -7.89 -12.57
N CYS A 25 10.27 -8.28 -11.44
CA CYS A 25 9.95 -9.66 -11.12
C CYS A 25 8.46 -9.96 -11.33
N SER A 26 8.10 -11.22 -11.41
CA SER A 26 6.71 -11.65 -11.46
C SER A 26 6.44 -12.94 -10.69
N ASN A 27 5.21 -13.09 -10.21
CA ASN A 27 4.75 -14.23 -9.44
C ASN A 27 5.65 -14.49 -8.21
N ILE A 28 5.60 -13.52 -7.28
CA ILE A 28 6.41 -13.52 -6.06
C ILE A 28 5.50 -13.82 -4.85
N GLU A 29 5.92 -14.71 -3.99
CA GLU A 29 5.31 -14.94 -2.69
C GLU A 29 6.31 -14.56 -1.60
N ALA A 30 5.94 -13.64 -0.71
CA ALA A 30 6.74 -13.27 0.46
C ALA A 30 5.94 -13.51 1.74
N GLU A 31 6.42 -14.36 2.61
CA GLU A 31 5.81 -14.67 3.90
C GLU A 31 6.82 -14.52 5.05
N LYS A 32 6.41 -13.82 6.12
CA LYS A 32 7.25 -13.58 7.31
C LYS A 32 8.61 -12.95 6.97
N CYS A 33 8.61 -12.03 6.01
CA CYS A 33 9.81 -11.34 5.56
C CYS A 33 9.91 -9.93 6.16
N VAL A 34 11.13 -9.42 6.22
CA VAL A 34 11.45 -8.05 6.65
C VAL A 34 12.16 -7.32 5.51
N PHE A 35 11.68 -6.11 5.19
CA PHE A 35 12.25 -5.25 4.16
C PHE A 35 12.74 -3.96 4.79
N GLU A 36 14.05 -3.75 4.82
CA GLU A 36 14.70 -2.59 5.47
C GLU A 36 15.16 -1.51 4.49
N GLY A 37 15.20 -1.81 3.19
CA GLY A 37 15.72 -0.92 2.17
C GLY A 37 14.69 -0.07 1.44
N ASN A 38 15.15 0.70 0.47
CA ASN A 38 14.34 1.52 -0.42
C ASN A 38 13.86 0.73 -1.64
N TYR A 39 12.68 1.07 -2.15
CA TYR A 39 12.10 0.51 -3.38
C TYR A 39 12.08 -1.04 -3.42
N PRO A 40 11.70 -1.76 -2.35
CA PRO A 40 11.85 -3.22 -2.31
C PRO A 40 11.01 -3.99 -3.33
N PHE A 41 9.94 -3.46 -3.86
CA PHE A 41 9.15 -4.07 -4.93
C PHE A 41 8.94 -3.04 -6.04
N TRP A 42 9.84 -3.03 -7.00
CA TRP A 42 9.84 -2.09 -8.12
C TRP A 42 9.51 -2.80 -9.43
N HIS A 43 8.42 -2.40 -10.10
CA HIS A 43 7.93 -3.07 -11.30
C HIS A 43 7.74 -4.59 -11.10
N VAL A 44 6.94 -4.96 -10.10
CA VAL A 44 6.63 -6.37 -9.81
C VAL A 44 5.19 -6.67 -10.21
N HIS A 45 4.99 -7.76 -10.92
CA HIS A 45 3.72 -8.15 -11.49
C HIS A 45 3.21 -9.47 -10.88
N GLY A 46 2.07 -9.42 -10.20
CA GLY A 46 1.49 -10.58 -9.54
C GLY A 46 2.31 -11.02 -8.32
N PHE A 47 1.95 -10.58 -7.13
CA PHE A 47 2.68 -10.94 -5.92
C PHE A 47 1.80 -10.97 -4.69
N THR A 48 2.20 -11.80 -3.75
CA THR A 48 1.55 -11.97 -2.44
C THR A 48 2.53 -11.62 -1.33
N ILE A 49 2.07 -10.80 -0.39
CA ILE A 49 2.83 -10.41 0.81
C ILE A 49 1.99 -10.76 2.03
N LYS A 50 2.52 -11.59 2.92
CA LYS A 50 1.81 -12.05 4.11
C LYS A 50 2.68 -12.06 5.35
N ASN A 51 2.16 -11.54 6.47
CA ASN A 51 2.89 -11.47 7.74
C ASN A 51 4.28 -10.84 7.60
N CYS A 52 4.39 -9.77 6.82
CA CYS A 52 5.65 -9.10 6.54
C CYS A 52 5.77 -7.78 7.30
N TYR A 53 6.97 -7.24 7.32
CA TYR A 53 7.29 -5.96 7.93
C TYR A 53 8.15 -5.10 6.99
N PHE A 54 7.69 -3.88 6.72
CA PHE A 54 8.47 -2.86 6.03
C PHE A 54 8.99 -1.88 7.07
N ALA A 55 10.28 -1.86 7.27
CA ALA A 55 10.92 -1.24 8.42
C ALA A 55 11.04 0.28 8.31
N VAL A 56 11.16 0.91 9.46
CA VAL A 56 11.54 2.33 9.59
C VAL A 56 12.88 2.58 8.87
N GLY A 57 12.95 3.67 8.13
CA GLY A 57 14.15 4.03 7.34
C GLY A 57 14.10 3.56 5.89
N GLY A 58 13.26 2.57 5.58
CA GLY A 58 12.88 2.27 4.21
C GLY A 58 11.90 3.30 3.63
N ARG A 59 11.71 3.31 2.33
CA ARG A 59 10.72 4.16 1.66
C ARG A 59 10.35 3.63 0.29
N SER A 60 9.22 4.11 -0.21
CA SER A 60 8.87 3.98 -1.62
C SER A 60 8.80 2.54 -2.11
N ALA A 61 8.30 1.64 -1.28
CA ALA A 61 8.07 0.27 -1.72
C ALA A 61 6.80 0.16 -2.58
N LEU A 62 6.74 -0.90 -3.38
CA LEU A 62 5.56 -1.24 -4.16
C LEU A 62 5.24 -0.17 -5.22
N TRP A 63 6.26 0.37 -5.88
CA TRP A 63 6.07 1.34 -6.95
C TRP A 63 5.99 0.68 -8.32
N TYR A 64 5.06 1.18 -9.15
CA TYR A 64 4.83 0.75 -10.53
C TYR A 64 4.58 -0.76 -10.68
N SER A 65 3.93 -1.34 -9.68
CA SER A 65 3.64 -2.77 -9.58
C SER A 65 2.15 -3.04 -9.71
N ASP A 66 1.74 -4.26 -9.91
CA ASP A 66 0.34 -4.61 -10.06
C ASP A 66 -0.01 -6.02 -9.54
N HIS A 67 -1.32 -6.28 -9.40
CA HIS A 67 -1.85 -7.57 -8.95
C HIS A 67 -1.26 -8.01 -7.61
N LEU A 68 -1.38 -7.13 -6.60
CA LEU A 68 -0.94 -7.39 -5.23
C LEU A 68 -2.07 -8.01 -4.39
N LYS A 69 -1.73 -9.05 -3.64
CA LYS A 69 -2.48 -9.48 -2.46
C LYS A 69 -1.61 -9.34 -1.21
N MET A 70 -2.04 -8.54 -0.26
CA MET A 70 -1.28 -8.31 0.98
C MET A 70 -2.17 -8.58 2.19
N SER A 71 -1.64 -9.28 3.19
CA SER A 71 -2.33 -9.48 4.47
C SER A 71 -1.40 -9.43 5.68
N ASP A 72 -1.99 -9.06 6.82
CA ASP A 72 -1.34 -9.17 8.14
C ASP A 72 0.06 -8.54 8.16
N THR A 73 0.19 -7.35 7.60
CA THR A 73 1.48 -6.69 7.35
C THR A 73 1.53 -5.32 8.04
N ILE A 74 2.67 -5.00 8.61
CA ILE A 74 2.97 -3.72 9.23
C ILE A 74 3.96 -2.95 8.37
N ILE A 75 3.67 -1.67 8.12
CA ILE A 75 4.45 -0.79 7.27
C ILE A 75 4.80 0.47 8.06
N ASP A 76 6.07 0.63 8.38
CA ASP A 76 6.61 1.81 9.06
C ASP A 76 7.38 2.75 8.11
N ALA A 77 7.36 2.44 6.82
CA ALA A 77 8.01 3.21 5.76
C ALA A 77 7.00 4.10 5.01
N PRO A 78 7.33 5.35 4.69
CA PRO A 78 6.45 6.25 3.93
C PRO A 78 6.48 5.98 2.43
N LYS A 79 5.56 6.63 1.71
CA LYS A 79 5.46 6.66 0.24
C LYS A 79 5.30 5.29 -0.40
N MET A 80 4.49 4.46 0.25
CA MET A 80 4.15 3.13 -0.22
C MET A 80 3.04 3.17 -1.27
N PHE A 81 3.03 2.23 -2.20
CA PHE A 81 2.00 2.09 -3.24
C PHE A 81 1.89 3.32 -4.14
N ARG A 82 2.72 3.39 -5.16
CA ARG A 82 2.67 4.46 -6.14
C ARG A 82 2.47 3.93 -7.55
N GLU A 83 1.51 4.53 -8.27
CA GLU A 83 1.17 4.16 -9.64
C GLU A 83 0.98 2.65 -9.82
N MET A 84 0.24 2.07 -8.90
CA MET A 84 -0.12 0.65 -8.90
C MET A 84 -1.55 0.43 -9.34
N SER A 85 -1.85 -0.79 -9.77
CA SER A 85 -3.22 -1.24 -10.03
C SER A 85 -3.48 -2.63 -9.45
N ASP A 86 -4.76 -2.92 -9.22
CA ASP A 86 -5.22 -4.21 -8.70
C ASP A 86 -4.58 -4.57 -7.34
N ILE A 87 -4.96 -3.79 -6.34
CA ILE A 87 -4.46 -3.90 -4.96
C ILE A 87 -5.56 -4.49 -4.08
N ASP A 88 -5.33 -5.68 -3.55
CA ASP A 88 -6.21 -6.37 -2.59
C ASP A 88 -5.44 -6.53 -1.27
N ILE A 89 -5.90 -5.83 -0.21
CA ILE A 89 -5.19 -5.82 1.07
C ILE A 89 -6.13 -6.07 2.25
N GLN A 90 -5.63 -6.75 3.26
CA GLN A 90 -6.38 -7.05 4.48
C GLN A 90 -5.49 -7.01 5.71
N ASN A 91 -5.99 -6.41 6.81
CA ASN A 91 -5.28 -6.32 8.08
C ASN A 91 -3.89 -5.68 7.92
N VAL A 92 -3.85 -4.48 7.37
CA VAL A 92 -2.60 -3.73 7.12
C VAL A 92 -2.58 -2.48 7.97
N VAL A 93 -1.46 -2.23 8.63
CA VAL A 93 -1.20 -1.04 9.43
C VAL A 93 -0.04 -0.27 8.83
N MET A 94 -0.25 1.03 8.56
CA MET A 94 0.78 1.96 8.10
C MET A 94 0.98 3.04 9.16
N ASN A 95 2.13 3.03 9.82
CA ASN A 95 2.45 3.97 10.91
C ASN A 95 3.08 5.28 10.42
N ASP A 96 3.44 5.37 9.15
CA ASP A 96 3.79 6.59 8.45
C ASP A 96 3.09 6.61 7.08
N ALA A 97 1.84 7.09 7.07
CA ALA A 97 0.98 7.05 5.89
C ALA A 97 1.20 8.26 4.95
N ASP A 98 2.43 8.79 4.90
CA ASP A 98 2.75 9.91 4.02
C ASP A 98 2.77 9.48 2.56
N GLU A 99 1.96 10.13 1.75
CA GLU A 99 1.81 9.90 0.30
C GLU A 99 1.60 8.41 -0.09
N VAL A 100 0.87 7.64 0.73
CA VAL A 100 0.55 6.24 0.41
C VAL A 100 -0.61 6.14 -0.57
N PHE A 101 -0.63 5.14 -1.43
CA PHE A 101 -1.61 4.95 -2.51
C PHE A 101 -1.69 6.14 -3.47
N TRP A 102 -0.55 6.64 -3.89
CA TRP A 102 -0.47 7.75 -4.81
C TRP A 102 -0.71 7.30 -6.26
N LYS A 103 -1.76 7.86 -6.88
CA LYS A 103 -2.10 7.57 -8.28
C LYS A 103 -2.28 6.06 -8.55
N CYS A 104 -2.98 5.38 -7.63
CA CYS A 104 -3.29 3.96 -7.74
C CYS A 104 -4.71 3.73 -8.27
N LYS A 105 -4.98 2.54 -8.79
CA LYS A 105 -6.28 2.16 -9.34
C LYS A 105 -6.71 0.78 -8.84
N TYR A 106 -8.04 0.60 -8.65
CA TYR A 106 -8.61 -0.66 -8.22
C TYR A 106 -8.03 -1.14 -6.90
N ILE A 107 -8.37 -0.41 -5.83
CA ILE A 107 -7.98 -0.72 -4.47
C ILE A 107 -9.17 -1.36 -3.74
N ASP A 108 -9.03 -2.58 -3.27
CA ASP A 108 -9.94 -3.24 -2.34
C ASP A 108 -9.21 -3.50 -1.03
N ALA A 109 -9.73 -2.96 0.07
CA ALA A 109 -9.08 -3.05 1.37
C ALA A 109 -10.07 -3.43 2.47
N LYS A 110 -9.62 -4.29 3.40
CA LYS A 110 -10.33 -4.60 4.65
C LYS A 110 -9.42 -4.37 5.84
N ASN A 111 -9.97 -3.73 6.89
CA ASN A 111 -9.22 -3.46 8.12
C ASN A 111 -7.87 -2.78 7.82
N LEU A 112 -7.94 -1.59 7.24
CA LEU A 112 -6.80 -0.76 6.92
C LEU A 112 -6.64 0.34 7.97
N ARG A 113 -5.47 0.48 8.54
CA ARG A 113 -5.14 1.55 9.47
C ARG A 113 -4.02 2.43 8.92
N LEU A 114 -4.29 3.73 8.83
CA LEU A 114 -3.37 4.77 8.37
C LEU A 114 -3.11 5.76 9.49
N ILE A 115 -1.86 5.92 9.89
CA ILE A 115 -1.46 6.80 10.98
C ILE A 115 -0.44 7.81 10.48
N GLY A 116 -0.65 9.09 10.82
CA GLY A 116 0.27 10.15 10.45
C GLY A 116 0.32 10.46 8.95
N GLY A 117 1.27 11.27 8.55
CA GLY A 117 1.49 11.64 7.16
C GLY A 117 0.40 12.51 6.52
N THR A 118 0.57 12.77 5.25
CA THR A 118 -0.32 13.60 4.43
C THR A 118 -0.62 12.92 3.09
N TYR A 119 -1.75 13.28 2.50
CA TYR A 119 -2.16 12.91 1.15
C TYR A 119 -2.28 11.41 0.83
N PRO A 120 -2.80 10.54 1.75
CA PRO A 120 -3.10 9.18 1.35
C PRO A 120 -4.19 9.15 0.27
N PHE A 121 -4.05 8.26 -0.69
CA PHE A 121 -4.93 8.05 -1.86
C PHE A 121 -4.92 9.17 -2.90
N MET A 122 -4.03 10.14 -2.84
CA MET A 122 -4.02 11.26 -3.77
C MET A 122 -3.96 10.79 -5.23
N PHE A 123 -4.84 11.33 -6.09
CA PHE A 123 -4.99 10.99 -7.52
C PHE A 123 -5.37 9.52 -7.81
N SER A 124 -5.91 8.80 -6.84
CA SER A 124 -6.29 7.41 -7.01
C SER A 124 -7.76 7.25 -7.40
N GLU A 125 -8.13 6.10 -7.95
CA GLU A 125 -9.49 5.85 -8.42
C GLU A 125 -9.93 4.40 -8.21
N ASN A 126 -11.25 4.19 -8.14
CA ASN A 126 -11.87 2.88 -7.92
C ASN A 126 -11.42 2.24 -6.61
N ILE A 127 -11.81 2.88 -5.51
CA ILE A 127 -11.38 2.52 -4.16
C ILE A 127 -12.58 1.98 -3.40
N ARG A 128 -12.45 0.78 -2.84
CA ARG A 128 -13.40 0.21 -1.90
C ARG A 128 -12.69 -0.19 -0.62
N ILE A 129 -13.18 0.32 0.52
CA ILE A 129 -12.58 0.00 1.81
C ILE A 129 -13.67 -0.34 2.82
N ASP A 130 -13.52 -1.46 3.50
CA ASP A 130 -14.33 -1.87 4.64
C ASP A 130 -13.46 -1.87 5.91
N GLY A 131 -13.76 -0.96 6.83
CA GLY A 131 -13.00 -0.82 8.06
C GLY A 131 -11.72 0.00 7.92
N LEU A 132 -11.81 1.22 7.36
CA LEU A 132 -10.72 2.18 7.38
C LEU A 132 -10.69 2.91 8.73
N VAL A 133 -9.54 2.92 9.38
CA VAL A 133 -9.22 3.87 10.46
C VAL A 133 -8.08 4.74 9.99
N SER A 134 -8.34 6.04 9.77
CA SER A 134 -7.34 6.99 9.30
C SER A 134 -7.16 8.15 10.28
N GLU A 135 -5.93 8.42 10.66
CA GLU A 135 -5.47 9.58 11.43
C GLU A 135 -4.44 10.39 10.63
N SER A 136 -4.63 10.45 9.31
CA SER A 136 -3.77 11.18 8.35
C SER A 136 -4.43 12.48 7.91
N LYS A 137 -3.67 13.42 7.35
CA LYS A 137 -4.20 14.68 6.83
C LYS A 137 -4.46 14.59 5.32
N TYR A 138 -5.47 15.33 4.85
CA TYR A 138 -5.79 15.46 3.43
C TYR A 138 -6.07 14.13 2.73
N VAL A 139 -6.89 13.29 3.37
CA VAL A 139 -7.28 11.99 2.87
C VAL A 139 -8.23 12.15 1.67
N PHE A 140 -8.05 11.37 0.63
CA PHE A 140 -8.89 11.38 -0.58
C PHE A 140 -8.92 12.73 -1.31
N GLN A 141 -7.76 13.24 -1.69
CA GLN A 141 -7.66 14.41 -2.55
C GLN A 141 -7.59 14.00 -4.02
N TYR A 142 -8.39 14.64 -4.88
CA TYR A 142 -8.43 14.36 -6.31
C TYR A 142 -8.67 12.89 -6.65
N VAL A 143 -9.62 12.26 -5.97
CA VAL A 143 -9.94 10.83 -6.17
C VAL A 143 -11.29 10.65 -6.86
N LYS A 144 -11.50 9.48 -7.47
CA LYS A 144 -12.74 9.10 -8.13
C LYS A 144 -13.22 7.72 -7.70
N ASN A 145 -14.55 7.58 -7.62
CA ASN A 145 -15.20 6.31 -7.33
C ASN A 145 -14.71 5.68 -6.03
N VAL A 146 -15.13 6.27 -4.91
CA VAL A 146 -14.78 5.79 -3.56
C VAL A 146 -16.01 5.22 -2.88
N GLU A 147 -15.89 4.01 -2.36
CA GLU A 147 -16.90 3.36 -1.53
C GLU A 147 -16.28 2.99 -0.18
N LEU A 148 -16.83 3.52 0.90
CA LEU A 148 -16.36 3.27 2.26
C LEU A 148 -17.45 2.62 3.10
N HIS A 149 -17.07 1.58 3.85
CA HIS A 149 -17.92 0.91 4.84
C HIS A 149 -17.23 0.89 6.20
N ASN A 150 -18.02 1.03 7.28
CA ASN A 150 -17.55 0.85 8.67
C ASN A 150 -16.24 1.60 8.97
N SER A 151 -16.14 2.86 8.55
CA SER A 151 -14.87 3.59 8.54
C SER A 151 -14.87 4.76 9.50
N LYS A 152 -13.70 5.06 10.08
CA LYS A 152 -13.46 6.22 10.92
C LYS A 152 -12.30 7.03 10.37
N ILE A 153 -12.57 8.27 10.01
CA ILE A 153 -11.58 9.18 9.43
C ILE A 153 -11.46 10.42 10.32
N THR A 154 -10.29 10.61 10.92
CA THR A 154 -9.91 11.80 11.65
C THR A 154 -8.87 12.53 10.83
N THR A 155 -9.27 13.62 10.17
CA THR A 155 -8.42 14.28 9.18
C THR A 155 -8.69 15.79 9.15
N LYS A 156 -7.80 16.50 8.50
CA LYS A 156 -8.07 17.83 7.97
C LYS A 156 -8.40 17.69 6.48
N ASP A 157 -9.50 18.31 6.05
CA ASP A 157 -9.93 18.38 4.66
C ASP A 157 -9.98 16.99 3.95
N ALA A 158 -10.89 16.12 4.43
CA ALA A 158 -11.26 14.91 3.69
C ALA A 158 -12.02 15.28 2.40
N PHE A 159 -11.86 14.50 1.36
CA PHE A 159 -12.66 14.58 0.13
C PHE A 159 -12.58 15.95 -0.57
N TRP A 160 -11.39 16.39 -0.91
CA TRP A 160 -11.17 17.57 -1.72
C TRP A 160 -11.08 17.23 -3.21
N GLU A 161 -11.88 17.88 -4.06
CA GLU A 161 -11.95 17.62 -5.51
C GLU A 161 -12.18 16.13 -5.83
N VAL A 162 -13.23 15.58 -5.24
CA VAL A 162 -13.58 14.15 -5.39
C VAL A 162 -14.82 13.96 -6.26
N GLU A 163 -14.90 12.82 -6.92
CA GLU A 163 -16.01 12.46 -7.78
C GLU A 163 -16.53 11.05 -7.39
N ASN A 164 -17.84 10.93 -7.20
CA ASN A 164 -18.53 9.67 -6.88
C ASN A 164 -18.04 9.04 -5.57
N VAL A 165 -18.39 9.63 -4.44
CA VAL A 165 -18.11 9.06 -3.12
C VAL A 165 -19.39 8.54 -2.49
N THR A 166 -19.36 7.32 -1.98
CA THR A 166 -20.43 6.73 -1.18
C THR A 166 -19.86 6.21 0.15
N VAL A 167 -20.51 6.57 1.24
CA VAL A 167 -20.11 6.14 2.58
C VAL A 167 -21.29 5.41 3.22
N TYR A 168 -21.04 4.22 3.72
CA TYR A 168 -21.98 3.41 4.47
C TYR A 168 -21.48 3.22 5.90
N ASP A 169 -22.43 3.28 6.83
CA ASP A 169 -22.16 3.02 8.24
C ASP A 169 -22.51 1.56 8.61
#